data_0d35fc33bb3aa10115f0f2613b24e943
#
_entry.id   0d35fc33bb3aa10115f0f2613b24e943
#
_cell.length_a   1.000
_cell.length_b   1.000
_cell.length_c   1.000
_cell.angle_alpha   90.00
_cell.angle_beta   90.00
_cell.angle_gamma   90.00
#
_symmetry.space_group_name_H-M   'P 1'
#
loop_
_entity.id
_entity.type
_entity.pdbx_description
1 polymer ?
#
loop_
_entity_poly.entity_id
_entity_poly.type
_entity_poly.pdbx_seq_one_letter_code
_entity_poly.pdbx_strand_id
1 'polypeptide(L)'
;SNFYVYMQIIKNKNFYTLAPVSALGLASFFTIQGLWANGWMADVAGLSQEEIGLRLLIVAVAMSFGTLGNGALVDYLSKKGVDRAKYLATGLMMLFIVQIFFALNIDTDGYWQWVILGLTGNIGVLVHPILNKTYPPGYSARSISTIAVSTFLLVFIIQFGIGYILDIWGPDESLSL
;
A
#
# COMPACT_ATOMS: atom_id res chain seq x y z
N SER A 1 16.64 21.86 18.68
CA SER A 1 17.33 20.58 18.35
C SER A 1 16.36 19.73 17.51
N ASN A 2 16.87 19.14 16.43
CA ASN A 2 16.07 18.32 15.50
C ASN A 2 15.38 17.16 16.22
N PHE A 3 16.04 16.55 17.19
CA PHE A 3 15.50 15.45 18.01
C PHE A 3 14.19 15.85 18.76
N TYR A 4 14.14 17.07 19.27
CA TYR A 4 12.95 17.57 19.96
C TYR A 4 11.70 17.59 19.05
N VAL A 5 11.88 17.93 17.77
CA VAL A 5 10.79 17.96 16.78
C VAL A 5 10.25 16.55 16.51
N TYR A 6 11.14 15.56 16.34
CA TYR A 6 10.72 14.18 16.16
C TYR A 6 9.96 13.63 17.37
N MET A 7 10.42 13.96 18.58
CA MET A 7 9.70 13.57 19.81
C MET A 7 8.32 14.20 19.91
N GLN A 8 8.15 15.45 19.46
CA GLN A 8 6.83 16.08 19.40
C GLN A 8 5.91 15.44 18.36
N ILE A 9 6.44 15.05 17.20
CA ILE A 9 5.67 14.34 16.19
C ILE A 9 5.19 13.00 16.74
N ILE A 10 6.10 12.20 17.31
CA ILE A 10 5.79 10.88 17.84
C ILE A 10 4.84 10.95 19.05
N LYS A 11 4.89 11.99 19.89
CA LYS A 11 3.99 12.15 21.03
C LYS A 11 2.56 12.59 20.65
N ASN A 12 2.34 13.02 19.42
CA ASN A 12 1.02 13.48 18.98
C ASN A 12 0.06 12.30 18.79
N LYS A 13 -1.10 12.35 19.46
CA LYS A 13 -2.13 11.29 19.37
C LYS A 13 -2.57 11.02 17.93
N ASN A 14 -2.70 12.06 17.10
CA ASN A 14 -3.10 11.92 15.71
C ASN A 14 -2.05 11.17 14.87
N PHE A 15 -0.77 11.24 15.25
CA PHE A 15 0.28 10.45 14.61
C PHE A 15 0.02 8.94 14.79
N TYR A 16 -0.25 8.50 16.00
CA TYR A 16 -0.51 7.08 16.28
C TYR A 16 -1.82 6.55 15.67
N THR A 17 -2.76 7.44 15.38
CA THR A 17 -4.00 7.03 14.72
C THR A 17 -3.86 6.93 13.22
N LEU A 18 -3.13 7.85 12.58
CA LEU A 18 -3.10 8.00 11.13
C LEU A 18 -1.83 7.41 10.48
N ALA A 19 -0.67 7.54 11.13
CA ALA A 19 0.59 7.07 10.56
C ALA A 19 0.64 5.54 10.38
N PRO A 20 0.20 4.71 11.34
CA PRO A 20 0.14 3.26 11.14
C PRO A 20 -0.77 2.85 9.98
N VAL A 21 -1.92 3.51 9.84
CA VAL A 21 -2.88 3.25 8.75
C VAL A 21 -2.24 3.54 7.39
N SER A 22 -1.56 4.69 7.26
CA SER A 22 -0.81 5.03 6.04
C SER A 22 0.32 4.04 5.79
N ALA A 23 1.14 3.77 6.80
CA ALA A 23 2.31 2.92 6.68
C ALA A 23 1.95 1.47 6.32
N LEU A 24 0.92 0.89 6.96
CA LEU A 24 0.45 -0.46 6.65
C LEU A 24 -0.13 -0.57 5.24
N GLY A 25 -0.96 0.40 4.82
CA GLY A 25 -1.53 0.41 3.48
C GLY A 25 -0.43 0.49 2.40
N LEU A 26 0.51 1.42 2.55
CA LEU A 26 1.63 1.57 1.61
C LEU A 26 2.58 0.36 1.66
N ALA A 27 2.88 -0.16 2.86
CA ALA A 27 3.78 -1.30 3.00
C ALA A 27 3.19 -2.56 2.37
N SER A 28 1.90 -2.85 2.55
CA SER A 28 1.24 -3.99 1.93
C SER A 28 1.28 -3.91 0.41
N PHE A 29 1.01 -2.73 -0.15
CA PHE A 29 1.09 -2.50 -1.59
C PHE A 29 2.52 -2.70 -2.13
N PHE A 30 3.52 -2.03 -1.53
CA PHE A 30 4.91 -2.13 -1.99
C PHE A 30 5.49 -3.52 -1.80
N THR A 31 5.08 -4.26 -0.79
CA THR A 31 5.49 -5.65 -0.61
C THR A 31 5.00 -6.52 -1.76
N ILE A 32 3.72 -6.44 -2.10
CA ILE A 32 3.14 -7.23 -3.18
C ILE A 32 3.73 -6.80 -4.52
N GLN A 33 3.60 -5.53 -4.87
CA GLN A 33 4.01 -5.01 -6.18
C GLN A 33 5.54 -5.11 -6.41
N GLY A 34 6.35 -4.91 -5.36
CA GLY A 34 7.80 -4.85 -5.49
C GLY A 34 8.50 -6.20 -5.52
N LEU A 35 7.97 -7.22 -4.85
CA LEU A 35 8.66 -8.51 -4.72
C LEU A 35 7.78 -9.70 -5.11
N TRP A 36 6.55 -9.77 -4.59
CA TRP A 36 5.75 -10.98 -4.67
C TRP A 36 4.88 -11.09 -5.92
N ALA A 37 4.50 -9.97 -6.56
CA ALA A 37 3.61 -9.99 -7.72
C ALA A 37 4.15 -10.83 -8.86
N ASN A 38 5.45 -10.71 -9.20
CA ASN A 38 6.06 -11.46 -10.28
C ASN A 38 6.05 -12.96 -10.00
N GLY A 39 6.54 -13.38 -8.82
CA GLY A 39 6.56 -14.79 -8.42
C GLY A 39 5.15 -15.38 -8.37
N TRP A 40 4.21 -14.69 -7.74
CA TRP A 40 2.82 -15.14 -7.67
C TRP A 40 2.19 -15.33 -9.06
N MET A 41 2.40 -14.39 -9.98
CA MET A 41 1.90 -14.49 -11.36
C MET A 41 2.51 -15.66 -12.12
N ALA A 42 3.80 -15.94 -11.91
CA ALA A 42 4.48 -17.04 -12.56
C ALA A 42 4.09 -18.39 -11.95
N ASP A 43 4.18 -18.52 -10.62
CA ASP A 43 4.11 -19.82 -9.94
C ASP A 43 2.66 -20.24 -9.61
N VAL A 44 1.77 -19.27 -9.32
CA VAL A 44 0.39 -19.54 -8.92
C VAL A 44 -0.57 -19.36 -10.10
N ALA A 45 -0.45 -18.24 -10.83
CA ALA A 45 -1.32 -17.97 -11.97
C ALA A 45 -0.84 -18.62 -13.27
N GLY A 46 0.39 -19.14 -13.33
CA GLY A 46 0.94 -19.83 -14.51
C GLY A 46 1.12 -18.93 -15.73
N LEU A 47 1.29 -17.61 -15.52
CA LEU A 47 1.32 -16.62 -16.59
C LEU A 47 2.69 -16.58 -17.28
N SER A 48 2.68 -16.33 -18.57
CA SER A 48 3.89 -16.07 -19.36
C SER A 48 4.56 -14.75 -18.97
N GLN A 49 5.85 -14.59 -19.25
CA GLN A 49 6.59 -13.35 -18.96
C GLN A 49 5.99 -12.11 -19.65
N GLU A 50 5.40 -12.30 -20.85
CA GLU A 50 4.70 -11.22 -21.56
C GLU A 50 3.44 -10.78 -20.82
N GLU A 51 2.63 -11.73 -20.36
CA GLU A 51 1.41 -11.46 -19.59
C GLU A 51 1.72 -10.83 -18.23
N ILE A 52 2.78 -11.28 -17.56
CA ILE A 52 3.28 -10.67 -16.32
C ILE A 52 3.70 -9.21 -16.58
N GLY A 53 4.50 -8.97 -17.63
CA GLY A 53 4.92 -7.63 -18.01
C GLY A 53 3.74 -6.69 -18.27
N LEU A 54 2.69 -7.19 -18.97
CA LEU A 54 1.48 -6.42 -19.22
C LEU A 54 0.73 -6.07 -17.91
N ARG A 55 0.59 -7.01 -16.98
CA ARG A 55 -0.08 -6.76 -15.69
C ARG A 55 0.70 -5.77 -14.83
N LEU A 56 2.02 -5.87 -14.79
CA LEU A 56 2.87 -4.91 -14.09
C LEU A 56 2.76 -3.50 -14.71
N LEU A 57 2.67 -3.39 -16.03
CA LEU A 57 2.41 -2.14 -16.72
C LEU A 57 1.04 -1.58 -16.34
N ILE A 58 0.00 -2.41 -16.30
CA ILE A 58 -1.34 -2.01 -15.86
C ILE A 58 -1.30 -1.45 -14.44
N VAL A 59 -0.62 -2.12 -13.51
CA VAL A 59 -0.45 -1.61 -12.13
C VAL A 59 0.23 -0.25 -12.13
N ALA A 60 1.31 -0.06 -12.88
CA ALA A 60 2.06 1.20 -12.93
C ALA A 60 1.21 2.34 -13.50
N VAL A 61 0.48 2.09 -14.58
CA VAL A 61 -0.44 3.07 -15.19
C VAL A 61 -1.59 3.39 -14.23
N ALA A 62 -2.23 2.38 -13.68
CA ALA A 62 -3.32 2.55 -12.71
C ALA A 62 -2.84 3.31 -11.46
N MET A 63 -1.64 3.03 -10.95
CA MET A 63 -1.04 3.74 -9.82
C MET A 63 -0.81 5.23 -10.14
N SER A 64 -0.37 5.53 -11.35
CA SER A 64 -0.19 6.92 -11.80
C SER A 64 -1.52 7.69 -11.81
N PHE A 65 -2.56 7.08 -12.38
CA PHE A 65 -3.91 7.64 -12.35
C PHE A 65 -4.49 7.69 -10.92
N GLY A 66 -4.25 6.67 -10.12
CA GLY A 66 -4.66 6.62 -8.72
C GLY A 66 -4.02 7.74 -7.90
N THR A 67 -2.72 7.96 -8.06
CA THR A 67 -1.99 9.01 -7.32
C THR A 67 -2.51 10.40 -7.63
N LEU A 68 -2.73 10.72 -8.90
CA LEU A 68 -3.26 12.02 -9.33
C LEU A 68 -4.77 12.12 -9.07
N GLY A 69 -5.51 11.08 -9.42
CA GLY A 69 -6.97 11.05 -9.36
C GLY A 69 -7.52 11.03 -7.95
N ASN A 70 -6.94 10.26 -7.03
CA ASN A 70 -7.41 10.17 -5.64
C ASN A 70 -7.31 11.52 -4.92
N GLY A 71 -6.26 12.30 -5.17
CA GLY A 71 -6.12 13.65 -4.62
C GLY A 71 -7.24 14.58 -5.10
N ALA A 72 -7.46 14.64 -6.40
CA ALA A 72 -8.51 15.47 -7.01
C ALA A 72 -9.91 14.99 -6.57
N LEU A 73 -10.14 13.67 -6.55
CA LEU A 73 -11.43 13.07 -6.21
C LEU A 73 -11.79 13.31 -4.73
N VAL A 74 -10.85 13.14 -3.81
CA VAL A 74 -11.10 13.40 -2.38
C VAL A 74 -11.39 14.88 -2.13
N ASP A 75 -10.73 15.80 -2.85
CA ASP A 75 -11.00 17.23 -2.73
C ASP A 75 -12.38 17.60 -3.28
N TYR A 76 -12.78 17.02 -4.42
CA TYR A 76 -14.09 17.20 -5.00
C TYR A 76 -15.20 16.66 -4.08
N LEU A 77 -15.04 15.43 -3.57
CA LEU A 77 -16.01 14.80 -2.68
C LEU A 77 -16.10 15.52 -1.32
N SER A 78 -14.99 16.04 -0.81
CA SER A 78 -14.99 16.83 0.43
C SER A 78 -15.81 18.12 0.31
N LYS A 79 -15.81 18.76 -0.85
CA LYS A 79 -16.68 19.92 -1.13
C LYS A 79 -18.16 19.56 -1.16
N LYS A 80 -18.49 18.28 -1.40
CA LYS A 80 -19.86 17.73 -1.34
C LYS A 80 -20.22 17.17 0.03
N GLY A 81 -19.38 17.35 1.05
CA GLY A 81 -19.65 16.91 2.43
C GLY A 81 -19.17 15.49 2.74
N VAL A 82 -18.45 14.82 1.84
CA VAL A 82 -17.86 13.50 2.12
C VAL A 82 -16.62 13.69 2.99
N ASP A 83 -16.57 12.98 4.12
CA ASP A 83 -15.42 12.99 5.01
C ASP A 83 -14.19 12.34 4.34
N ARG A 84 -13.04 13.01 4.39
CA ARG A 84 -11.76 12.51 3.86
C ARG A 84 -11.33 11.20 4.50
N ALA A 85 -11.63 11.02 5.81
CA ALA A 85 -11.32 9.76 6.49
C ALA A 85 -12.16 8.60 5.96
N LYS A 86 -13.43 8.83 5.62
CA LYS A 86 -14.29 7.82 4.98
C LYS A 86 -13.77 7.44 3.61
N TYR A 87 -13.35 8.42 2.80
CA TYR A 87 -12.76 8.14 1.49
C TYR A 87 -11.49 7.29 1.61
N LEU A 88 -10.58 7.66 2.52
CA LEU A 88 -9.36 6.91 2.80
C LEU A 88 -9.68 5.47 3.26
N ALA A 89 -10.60 5.32 4.20
CA ALA A 89 -11.00 4.00 4.70
C ALA A 89 -11.58 3.11 3.59
N THR A 90 -12.43 3.68 2.71
CA THR A 90 -12.99 2.93 1.57
C THR A 90 -11.90 2.46 0.62
N GLY A 91 -10.95 3.31 0.28
CA GLY A 91 -9.86 2.93 -0.61
C GLY A 91 -8.90 1.90 0.00
N LEU A 92 -8.60 2.00 1.30
CA LEU A 92 -7.83 0.98 2.01
C LEU A 92 -8.59 -0.35 2.07
N MET A 93 -9.90 -0.30 2.30
CA MET A 93 -10.74 -1.51 2.28
C MET A 93 -10.70 -2.18 0.89
N MET A 94 -10.80 -1.42 -0.19
CA MET A 94 -10.66 -1.96 -1.55
C MET A 94 -9.28 -2.57 -1.79
N LEU A 95 -8.21 -1.90 -1.31
CA LEU A 95 -6.85 -2.42 -1.38
C LEU A 95 -6.72 -3.77 -0.66
N PHE A 96 -7.22 -3.89 0.56
CA PHE A 96 -7.14 -5.15 1.30
C PHE A 96 -8.05 -6.25 0.74
N ILE A 97 -9.23 -5.90 0.25
CA ILE A 97 -10.11 -6.87 -0.42
C ILE A 97 -9.40 -7.48 -1.63
N VAL A 98 -8.78 -6.70 -2.48
CA VAL A 98 -8.05 -7.23 -3.64
C VAL A 98 -6.87 -8.11 -3.25
N GLN A 99 -6.20 -7.78 -2.15
CA GLN A 99 -5.12 -8.62 -1.62
C GLN A 99 -5.64 -9.96 -1.07
N ILE A 100 -6.84 -9.98 -0.51
CA ILE A 100 -7.51 -11.24 -0.11
C ILE A 100 -7.82 -12.10 -1.33
N PHE A 101 -8.23 -11.51 -2.45
CA PHE A 101 -8.46 -12.25 -3.70
C PHE A 101 -7.17 -12.92 -4.19
N PHE A 102 -6.03 -12.23 -4.14
CA PHE A 102 -4.74 -12.85 -4.44
C PHE A 102 -4.38 -13.99 -3.47
N ALA A 103 -4.58 -13.78 -2.17
CA ALA A 103 -4.27 -14.80 -1.16
C ALA A 103 -5.16 -16.06 -1.27
N LEU A 104 -6.39 -15.91 -1.75
CA LEU A 104 -7.32 -17.00 -1.95
C LEU A 104 -7.30 -17.58 -3.38
N ASN A 105 -6.39 -17.10 -4.24
CA ASN A 105 -6.26 -17.49 -5.65
C ASN A 105 -7.57 -17.39 -6.44
N ILE A 106 -8.36 -16.33 -6.17
CA ILE A 106 -9.64 -16.10 -6.83
C ILE A 106 -9.39 -15.31 -8.11
N ASP A 107 -9.87 -15.81 -9.26
CA ASP A 107 -9.79 -15.16 -10.57
C ASP A 107 -8.33 -14.75 -10.93
N THR A 108 -7.43 -15.73 -10.91
CA THR A 108 -5.98 -15.53 -11.11
C THR A 108 -5.63 -14.90 -12.46
N ASP A 109 -6.49 -15.05 -13.47
CA ASP A 109 -6.30 -14.52 -14.83
C ASP A 109 -6.84 -13.09 -14.98
N GLY A 110 -7.58 -12.59 -13.98
CA GLY A 110 -8.26 -11.30 -14.03
C GLY A 110 -7.29 -10.10 -14.09
N TYR A 111 -7.59 -9.13 -14.96
CA TYR A 111 -6.86 -7.86 -15.01
C TYR A 111 -7.36 -6.83 -14.00
N TRP A 112 -8.63 -6.92 -13.59
CA TRP A 112 -9.29 -5.93 -12.74
C TRP A 112 -8.64 -5.79 -11.36
N GLN A 113 -8.14 -6.90 -10.81
CA GLN A 113 -7.42 -6.92 -9.53
C GLN A 113 -6.18 -6.03 -9.57
N TRP A 114 -5.40 -6.11 -10.66
CA TRP A 114 -4.20 -5.31 -10.87
C TRP A 114 -4.53 -3.83 -11.07
N VAL A 115 -5.66 -3.53 -11.74
CA VAL A 115 -6.17 -2.16 -11.87
C VAL A 115 -6.54 -1.59 -10.50
N ILE A 116 -7.33 -2.32 -9.69
CA ILE A 116 -7.72 -1.86 -8.35
C ILE A 116 -6.50 -1.74 -7.44
N LEU A 117 -5.59 -2.71 -7.47
CA LEU A 117 -4.34 -2.66 -6.71
C LEU A 117 -3.55 -1.38 -7.04
N GLY A 118 -3.39 -1.06 -8.32
CA GLY A 118 -2.73 0.16 -8.76
C GLY A 118 -3.45 1.43 -8.32
N LEU A 119 -4.76 1.54 -8.59
CA LEU A 119 -5.56 2.72 -8.26
C LEU A 119 -5.57 3.05 -6.76
N THR A 120 -5.55 2.01 -5.91
CA THR A 120 -5.64 2.17 -4.46
C THR A 120 -4.29 2.09 -3.74
N GLY A 121 -3.24 1.60 -4.40
CA GLY A 121 -1.94 1.33 -3.79
C GLY A 121 -1.32 2.51 -3.04
N ASN A 122 -1.45 3.73 -3.58
CA ASN A 122 -0.93 4.95 -2.98
C ASN A 122 -1.95 5.73 -2.13
N ILE A 123 -3.11 5.16 -1.83
CA ILE A 123 -4.18 5.90 -1.11
C ILE A 123 -3.73 6.34 0.29
N GLY A 124 -2.82 5.61 0.92
CA GLY A 124 -2.24 5.96 2.22
C GLY A 124 -1.54 7.32 2.25
N VAL A 125 -1.07 7.83 1.09
CA VAL A 125 -0.46 9.17 0.97
C VAL A 125 -1.45 10.28 1.33
N LEU A 126 -2.76 10.06 1.21
CA LEU A 126 -3.79 11.03 1.60
C LEU A 126 -3.82 11.34 3.10
N VAL A 127 -3.15 10.53 3.92
CA VAL A 127 -2.94 10.84 5.35
C VAL A 127 -2.04 12.06 5.54
N HIS A 128 -1.08 12.30 4.65
CA HIS A 128 -0.10 13.37 4.80
C HIS A 128 -0.73 14.77 4.92
N PRO A 129 -1.67 15.19 4.04
CA PRO A 129 -2.34 16.48 4.18
C PRO A 129 -3.18 16.59 5.47
N ILE A 130 -3.72 15.47 5.97
CA ILE A 130 -4.50 15.43 7.20
C ILE A 130 -3.57 15.68 8.40
N LEU A 131 -2.46 14.95 8.46
CA LEU A 131 -1.45 15.10 9.51
C LEU A 131 -0.80 16.49 9.50
N ASN A 132 -0.50 17.03 8.32
CA ASN A 132 0.14 18.34 8.21
C ASN A 132 -0.70 19.47 8.81
N LYS A 133 -2.03 19.35 8.83
CA LYS A 133 -2.92 20.31 9.48
C LYS A 133 -2.87 20.26 11.02
N THR A 134 -2.34 19.18 11.57
CA THR A 134 -2.25 18.98 13.03
C THR A 134 -0.92 19.44 13.62
N TYR A 135 0.05 19.80 12.78
CA TYR A 135 1.38 20.24 13.20
C TYR A 135 1.63 21.71 12.91
N PRO A 136 2.50 22.38 13.71
CA PRO A 136 2.96 23.72 13.40
C PRO A 136 3.70 23.79 12.05
N PRO A 137 3.75 24.96 11.40
CA PRO A 137 4.56 25.16 10.21
C PRO A 137 6.01 24.70 10.42
N GLY A 138 6.58 23.97 9.44
CA GLY A 138 7.94 23.45 9.51
C GLY A 138 8.07 22.01 10.05
N TYR A 139 7.01 21.40 10.57
CA TYR A 139 7.02 19.99 11.00
C TYR A 139 6.60 19.02 9.91
N SER A 140 5.94 19.51 8.86
CA SER A 140 5.35 18.68 7.78
C SER A 140 6.36 17.75 7.11
N ALA A 141 7.52 18.25 6.68
CA ALA A 141 8.52 17.45 6.01
C ALA A 141 9.05 16.33 6.91
N ARG A 142 9.22 16.60 8.20
CA ARG A 142 9.71 15.61 9.18
C ARG A 142 8.66 14.56 9.50
N SER A 143 7.38 14.94 9.60
CA SER A 143 6.29 13.97 9.80
C SER A 143 6.15 13.02 8.62
N ILE A 144 6.23 13.54 7.40
CA ILE A 144 6.23 12.72 6.17
C ILE A 144 7.43 11.78 6.14
N SER A 145 8.64 12.28 6.44
CA SER A 145 9.84 11.45 6.49
C SER A 145 9.74 10.34 7.55
N THR A 146 9.15 10.64 8.72
CA THR A 146 8.95 9.62 9.77
C THR A 146 8.01 8.52 9.29
N ILE A 147 6.90 8.88 8.63
CA ILE A 147 5.98 7.90 8.04
C ILE A 147 6.68 7.08 6.96
N ALA A 148 7.44 7.72 6.07
CA ALA A 148 8.18 7.03 5.01
C ALA A 148 9.16 6.01 5.57
N VAL A 149 9.97 6.36 6.57
CA VAL A 149 10.88 5.43 7.24
C VAL A 149 10.10 4.27 7.87
N SER A 150 9.00 4.55 8.58
CA SER A 150 8.15 3.51 9.17
C SER A 150 7.57 2.58 8.10
N THR A 151 7.14 3.13 6.96
CA THR A 151 6.64 2.36 5.82
C THR A 151 7.69 1.40 5.29
N PHE A 152 8.90 1.87 5.00
CA PHE A 152 9.98 1.01 4.48
C PHE A 152 10.45 -0.05 5.49
N LEU A 153 10.47 0.27 6.79
CA LEU A 153 10.71 -0.73 7.82
C LEU A 153 9.63 -1.82 7.82
N LEU A 154 8.36 -1.44 7.70
CA LEU A 154 7.27 -2.40 7.58
C LEU A 154 7.34 -3.22 6.30
N VAL A 155 7.67 -2.62 5.15
CA VAL A 155 7.92 -3.36 3.89
C VAL A 155 8.96 -4.44 4.13
N PHE A 156 10.11 -4.07 4.71
CA PHE A 156 11.18 -5.02 5.01
C PHE A 156 10.72 -6.15 5.94
N ILE A 157 10.03 -5.81 7.03
CA ILE A 157 9.54 -6.80 7.99
C ILE A 157 8.54 -7.76 7.34
N ILE A 158 7.60 -7.24 6.54
CA ILE A 158 6.59 -8.06 5.87
C ILE A 158 7.23 -8.94 4.80
N GLN A 159 8.11 -8.39 3.96
CA GLN A 159 8.80 -9.15 2.91
C GLN A 159 9.66 -10.26 3.50
N PHE A 160 10.46 -9.94 4.52
CA PHE A 160 11.28 -10.92 5.23
C PHE A 160 10.41 -11.98 5.93
N GLY A 161 9.32 -11.57 6.57
CA GLY A 161 8.39 -12.46 7.25
C GLY A 161 7.71 -13.44 6.30
N ILE A 162 7.26 -12.97 5.14
CA ILE A 162 6.69 -13.85 4.10
C ILE A 162 7.74 -14.85 3.62
N GLY A 163 8.96 -14.39 3.27
CA GLY A 163 10.04 -15.27 2.85
C GLY A 163 10.35 -16.34 3.90
N TYR A 164 10.46 -15.95 5.16
CA TYR A 164 10.72 -16.88 6.27
C TYR A 164 9.60 -17.92 6.45
N ILE A 165 8.34 -17.53 6.31
CA ILE A 165 7.20 -18.44 6.36
C ILE A 165 7.24 -19.44 5.21
N LEU A 166 7.54 -18.97 3.99
CA LEU A 166 7.66 -19.83 2.82
C LEU A 166 8.82 -20.81 2.95
N ASP A 167 9.94 -20.42 3.55
CA ASP A 167 11.08 -21.31 3.82
C ASP A 167 10.73 -22.42 4.83
N ILE A 168 9.93 -22.10 5.86
CA ILE A 168 9.48 -23.09 6.87
C ILE A 168 8.45 -24.05 6.28
N TRP A 169 7.53 -23.53 5.48
CA TRP A 169 6.51 -24.33 4.83
C TRP A 169 6.97 -24.94 3.51
N GLY A 170 8.24 -24.87 3.19
CA GLY A 170 8.94 -25.38 2.02
C GLY A 170 8.09 -26.05 0.94
N PRO A 171 8.49 -26.15 -0.29
CA PRO A 171 7.74 -26.94 -1.24
C PRO A 171 7.73 -28.38 -0.71
N ASP A 172 6.55 -28.87 -0.32
CA ASP A 172 6.35 -30.30 -0.18
C ASP A 172 6.88 -30.94 -1.48
N GLU A 173 7.93 -31.75 -1.39
CA GLU A 173 8.48 -32.51 -2.53
C GLU A 173 7.41 -33.40 -3.19
N SER A 174 6.22 -33.49 -2.59
CA SER A 174 5.06 -34.21 -3.10
C SER A 174 4.32 -33.51 -4.26
N LEU A 175 4.62 -32.26 -4.59
CA LEU A 175 4.00 -31.53 -5.72
C LEU A 175 4.89 -31.47 -6.96
N SER A 176 6.03 -32.13 -6.97
CA SER A 176 6.87 -32.32 -8.16
C SER A 176 6.49 -33.64 -8.89
N LEU A 177 5.27 -33.70 -9.42
CA LEU A 177 4.87 -34.71 -10.42
C LEU A 177 4.19 -34.02 -11.59
#